data_1c48e13c1c57a4694596134d4c426e8b
#
_entry.id   1c48e13c1c57a4694596134d4c426e8b
#
_cell.length_a   1.000
_cell.length_b   1.000
_cell.length_c   1.000
_cell.angle_alpha   90.00
_cell.angle_beta   90.00
_cell.angle_gamma   90.00
#
_symmetry.space_group_name_H-M   'P 1'
#
loop_
_entity.id
_entity.type
_entity.pdbx_description
1 polymer ?
#
loop_
_entity_poly.entity_id
_entity_poly.type
_entity_poly.pdbx_seq_one_letter_code
_entity_poly.pdbx_strand_id
1 'polypeptide(L)'
;MKNLTINTQSCMIMGIINATVDSFSGDGIYSNDKFDLDREIESMIQNGVDIVDVGGESTRPKKLYSNVVEVSENEEMERVIPIIERIKNNFEINISIDSKKHRVIDEAIKCGAEIVNDISMIEDENILKVLSNHDVFYVLGHYRKNEAHQNLIPEVLIDISKKIDLLISSGFDRSKIILDPGIGFGKTPKESKDILANIEILKKSFNLPVMVGSSRKSFIGEYTGKKIEERVFGTASTVVFSILNGANILRVHDYKEMIDVKKMTQVLKDSAYSL
;
A
#
# COMPACT_ATOMS: atom_id res chain seq x y z
N MET A 1 11.99 -20.18 6.14
CA MET A 1 11.19 -18.93 5.99
C MET A 1 9.76 -19.24 6.38
N LYS A 2 9.12 -18.40 7.21
CA LYS A 2 7.68 -18.53 7.45
C LYS A 2 6.98 -18.03 6.19
N ASN A 3 6.11 -18.83 5.57
CA ASN A 3 5.29 -18.37 4.47
C ASN A 3 4.44 -17.19 4.94
N LEU A 4 4.47 -16.08 4.21
CA LEU A 4 3.61 -14.94 4.50
C LEU A 4 2.16 -15.40 4.50
N THR A 5 1.46 -15.07 5.57
CA THR A 5 0.01 -15.29 5.67
C THR A 5 -0.64 -13.97 6.04
N ILE A 6 -1.55 -13.50 5.20
CA ILE A 6 -2.30 -12.29 5.52
C ILE A 6 -3.29 -12.62 6.63
N ASN A 7 -3.03 -12.07 7.82
CA ASN A 7 -3.86 -12.32 8.98
C ASN A 7 -5.24 -11.67 8.79
N THR A 8 -6.29 -12.49 8.84
CA THR A 8 -7.67 -12.00 8.72
C THR A 8 -8.27 -11.60 10.07
N GLN A 9 -7.66 -11.99 11.18
CA GLN A 9 -8.14 -11.69 12.55
C GLN A 9 -7.49 -10.43 13.13
N SER A 10 -6.22 -10.13 12.78
CA SER A 10 -5.53 -8.93 13.21
C SER A 10 -5.06 -8.11 12.00
N CYS A 11 -5.11 -6.79 12.11
CA CYS A 11 -4.62 -5.90 11.07
C CYS A 11 -3.09 -5.83 11.08
N MET A 12 -2.45 -5.87 9.90
CA MET A 12 -1.00 -5.75 9.73
C MET A 12 -0.61 -4.30 9.42
N ILE A 13 0.59 -3.89 9.81
CA ILE A 13 1.18 -2.59 9.44
C ILE A 13 2.20 -2.79 8.33
N MET A 14 2.00 -2.07 7.24
CA MET A 14 2.93 -1.96 6.13
C MET A 14 3.62 -0.58 6.20
N GLY A 15 4.90 -0.58 6.55
CA GLY A 15 5.73 0.62 6.61
C GLY A 15 6.31 0.97 5.23
N ILE A 16 6.40 2.26 4.92
CA ILE A 16 6.79 2.76 3.58
C ILE A 16 8.26 3.11 3.57
N ILE A 17 9.00 2.63 2.58
CA ILE A 17 10.37 3.03 2.24
C ILE A 17 10.36 3.61 0.81
N ASN A 18 10.58 4.93 0.70
CA ASN A 18 10.65 5.59 -0.59
C ASN A 18 12.11 5.74 -1.06
N ALA A 19 12.46 5.07 -2.16
CA ALA A 19 13.75 5.16 -2.84
C ALA A 19 13.72 6.19 -3.99
N THR A 20 13.09 7.36 -3.78
CA THR A 20 12.92 8.38 -4.82
C THR A 20 13.93 9.52 -4.69
N VAL A 21 14.35 10.09 -5.85
CA VAL A 21 15.23 11.28 -5.88
C VAL A 21 14.50 12.52 -5.31
N ASP A 22 13.18 12.56 -5.42
CA ASP A 22 12.33 13.64 -4.86
C ASP A 22 12.24 13.60 -3.33
N SER A 23 12.66 12.52 -2.71
CA SER A 23 12.88 12.44 -1.28
C SER A 23 14.09 13.27 -0.82
N PHE A 24 14.69 14.06 -1.70
CA PHE A 24 15.58 15.19 -1.34
C PHE A 24 14.92 16.22 -0.41
N SER A 25 13.61 16.18 -0.28
CA SER A 25 12.85 17.03 0.66
C SER A 25 12.66 16.40 2.05
N GLY A 26 13.42 15.35 2.40
CA GLY A 26 13.47 14.82 3.77
C GLY A 26 13.08 13.35 3.96
N ASP A 27 12.41 12.73 2.98
CA ASP A 27 11.84 11.38 3.13
C ASP A 27 12.55 10.29 2.29
N GLY A 28 13.71 10.58 1.65
CA GLY A 28 14.38 9.65 0.73
C GLY A 28 15.77 9.19 1.12
N ILE A 29 16.01 7.94 0.78
CA ILE A 29 17.17 7.16 1.20
C ILE A 29 18.50 7.62 0.57
N TYR A 30 18.48 8.14 -0.66
CA TYR A 30 19.72 8.39 -1.44
C TYR A 30 20.36 9.76 -1.27
N SER A 31 19.75 10.72 -0.56
CA SER A 31 20.25 12.10 -0.51
C SER A 31 20.84 12.56 0.81
N ASN A 32 20.81 11.74 1.84
CA ASN A 32 21.33 12.12 3.14
C ASN A 32 22.40 11.12 3.61
N ASP A 33 23.64 11.58 3.80
CA ASP A 33 24.69 10.86 4.52
C ASP A 33 24.27 10.44 5.96
N LYS A 34 23.04 10.77 6.36
CA LYS A 34 22.46 10.50 7.69
C LYS A 34 21.37 9.43 7.67
N PHE A 35 20.84 8.99 6.50
CA PHE A 35 19.83 7.93 6.46
C PHE A 35 20.54 6.57 6.49
N ASP A 36 20.34 5.85 7.57
CA ASP A 36 20.82 4.48 7.75
C ASP A 36 19.67 3.52 7.55
N LEU A 37 19.60 2.89 6.37
CA LEU A 37 18.55 1.96 6.01
C LEU A 37 18.41 0.84 7.05
N ASP A 38 19.54 0.30 7.51
CA ASP A 38 19.53 -0.82 8.45
C ASP A 38 18.88 -0.39 9.77
N ARG A 39 19.23 0.79 10.29
CA ARG A 39 18.60 1.33 11.51
C ARG A 39 17.10 1.58 11.33
N GLU A 40 16.68 2.05 10.15
CA GLU A 40 15.27 2.27 9.90
C GLU A 40 14.50 0.93 9.85
N ILE A 41 15.05 -0.07 9.17
CA ILE A 41 14.46 -1.42 9.14
C ILE A 41 14.44 -2.05 10.54
N GLU A 42 15.54 -1.94 11.29
CA GLU A 42 15.58 -2.39 12.68
C GLU A 42 14.51 -1.69 13.54
N SER A 43 14.38 -0.37 13.39
CA SER A 43 13.32 0.39 14.07
C SER A 43 11.93 -0.07 13.70
N MET A 44 11.65 -0.32 12.40
CA MET A 44 10.38 -0.87 11.93
C MET A 44 10.07 -2.22 12.59
N ILE A 45 11.03 -3.15 12.58
CA ILE A 45 10.90 -4.48 13.17
C ILE A 45 10.66 -4.39 14.69
N GLN A 46 11.47 -3.62 15.41
CA GLN A 46 11.36 -3.45 16.87
C GLN A 46 10.04 -2.84 17.30
N ASN A 47 9.45 -1.95 16.50
CA ASN A 47 8.14 -1.38 16.75
C ASN A 47 7.00 -2.32 16.38
N GLY A 48 7.22 -3.32 15.53
CA GLY A 48 6.20 -4.32 15.14
C GLY A 48 5.54 -4.02 13.79
N VAL A 49 6.31 -3.46 12.83
CA VAL A 49 5.92 -3.41 11.42
C VAL A 49 5.96 -4.84 10.87
N ASP A 50 4.93 -5.21 10.14
CA ASP A 50 4.74 -6.57 9.60
C ASP A 50 5.31 -6.71 8.17
N ILE A 51 5.29 -5.62 7.39
CA ILE A 51 5.67 -5.57 5.97
C ILE A 51 6.42 -4.27 5.70
N VAL A 52 7.50 -4.32 4.94
CA VAL A 52 8.18 -3.14 4.39
C VAL A 52 7.83 -3.00 2.92
N ASP A 53 7.27 -1.86 2.51
CA ASP A 53 6.87 -1.56 1.14
C ASP A 53 7.87 -0.61 0.49
N VAL A 54 8.62 -1.11 -0.50
CA VAL A 54 9.72 -0.40 -1.16
C VAL A 54 9.23 0.17 -2.49
N GLY A 55 9.28 1.49 -2.65
CA GLY A 55 8.89 2.17 -3.89
C GLY A 55 10.02 3.03 -4.47
N GLY A 56 10.23 2.94 -5.79
CA GLY A 56 11.26 3.68 -6.52
C GLY A 56 10.75 4.89 -7.32
N GLU A 57 9.45 5.01 -7.48
CA GLU A 57 8.78 6.12 -8.17
C GLU A 57 7.77 6.80 -7.24
N SER A 58 7.74 8.15 -7.26
CA SER A 58 6.73 8.88 -6.51
C SER A 58 5.36 8.74 -7.20
N THR A 59 4.41 8.14 -6.50
CA THR A 59 3.03 7.94 -6.98
C THR A 59 2.12 9.15 -6.71
N ARG A 60 2.70 10.30 -6.32
CA ARG A 60 1.97 11.57 -6.07
C ARG A 60 1.31 12.08 -7.35
N PRO A 61 0.07 12.58 -7.30
CA PRO A 61 -0.61 13.08 -8.49
C PRO A 61 0.16 14.23 -9.16
N LYS A 62 0.56 14.07 -10.41
CA LYS A 62 1.28 15.11 -11.21
C LYS A 62 0.56 16.47 -11.23
N LYS A 63 -0.77 16.50 -11.13
CA LYS A 63 -1.57 17.74 -11.09
C LYS A 63 -1.37 18.58 -9.83
N LEU A 64 -0.93 17.98 -8.73
CA LEU A 64 -0.71 18.66 -7.44
C LEU A 64 0.77 18.92 -7.17
N TYR A 65 1.67 18.22 -7.87
CA TYR A 65 3.12 18.29 -7.67
C TYR A 65 3.81 18.38 -9.04
N SER A 66 4.31 19.57 -9.38
CA SER A 66 4.91 19.89 -10.69
C SER A 66 6.23 19.16 -10.97
N ASN A 67 6.85 18.55 -9.98
CA ASN A 67 8.20 17.96 -10.05
C ASN A 67 8.20 16.43 -10.13
N VAL A 68 7.05 15.77 -10.33
CA VAL A 68 7.01 14.31 -10.48
C VAL A 68 7.51 13.94 -11.86
N VAL A 69 8.76 13.51 -11.95
CA VAL A 69 9.39 12.98 -13.16
C VAL A 69 9.03 11.50 -13.30
N GLU A 70 8.66 11.09 -14.49
CA GLU A 70 8.46 9.69 -14.82
C GLU A 70 9.82 8.98 -14.82
N VAL A 71 9.93 7.93 -14.00
CA VAL A 71 11.16 7.16 -13.82
C VAL A 71 11.14 6.01 -14.81
N SER A 72 12.25 5.78 -15.54
CA SER A 72 12.38 4.61 -16.40
C SER A 72 12.43 3.31 -15.60
N GLU A 73 12.11 2.16 -16.23
CA GLU A 73 12.22 0.86 -15.57
C GLU A 73 13.62 0.60 -14.99
N ASN A 74 14.66 0.94 -15.76
CA ASN A 74 16.05 0.72 -15.33
C ASN A 74 16.41 1.60 -14.12
N GLU A 75 16.03 2.87 -14.14
CA GLU A 75 16.25 3.77 -13.00
C GLU A 75 15.50 3.31 -11.76
N GLU A 76 14.26 2.81 -11.91
CA GLU A 76 13.50 2.28 -10.80
C GLU A 76 14.15 1.02 -10.23
N MET A 77 14.61 0.09 -11.09
CA MET A 77 15.36 -1.10 -10.67
C MET A 77 16.63 -0.73 -9.91
N GLU A 78 17.42 0.22 -10.42
CA GLU A 78 18.64 0.70 -9.76
C GLU A 78 18.38 1.24 -8.34
N ARG A 79 17.18 1.79 -8.09
CA ARG A 79 16.78 2.32 -6.79
C ARG A 79 16.28 1.23 -5.84
N VAL A 80 15.40 0.34 -6.30
CA VAL A 80 14.67 -0.57 -5.41
C VAL A 80 15.38 -1.90 -5.19
N ILE A 81 16.06 -2.44 -6.20
CA ILE A 81 16.65 -3.78 -6.10
C ILE A 81 17.74 -3.85 -5.03
N PRO A 82 18.72 -2.92 -4.93
CA PRO A 82 19.73 -2.97 -3.88
C PRO A 82 19.14 -2.89 -2.46
N ILE A 83 18.02 -2.17 -2.29
CA ILE A 83 17.31 -2.06 -1.01
C ILE A 83 16.65 -3.39 -0.66
N ILE A 84 15.92 -3.99 -1.61
CA ILE A 84 15.25 -5.29 -1.40
C ILE A 84 16.27 -6.36 -1.05
N GLU A 85 17.37 -6.48 -1.81
CA GLU A 85 18.44 -7.43 -1.52
C GLU A 85 19.05 -7.22 -0.14
N ARG A 86 19.33 -5.96 0.24
CA ARG A 86 19.89 -5.63 1.56
C ARG A 86 18.93 -6.01 2.68
N ILE A 87 17.63 -5.72 2.54
CA ILE A 87 16.63 -6.12 3.53
C ILE A 87 16.54 -7.64 3.61
N LYS A 88 16.45 -8.34 2.48
CA LYS A 88 16.30 -9.80 2.44
C LYS A 88 17.49 -10.55 3.05
N ASN A 89 18.70 -10.02 2.85
CA ASN A 89 19.93 -10.65 3.35
C ASN A 89 20.16 -10.42 4.85
N ASN A 90 19.67 -9.32 5.42
CA ASN A 90 20.03 -8.90 6.77
C ASN A 90 18.89 -8.99 7.78
N PHE A 91 17.63 -9.06 7.33
CA PHE A 91 16.46 -8.95 8.21
C PHE A 91 15.39 -10.01 7.92
N GLU A 92 14.67 -10.41 8.95
CA GLU A 92 13.49 -11.27 8.83
C GLU A 92 12.21 -10.40 8.85
N ILE A 93 11.85 -9.82 7.70
CA ILE A 93 10.61 -9.07 7.51
C ILE A 93 10.07 -9.33 6.11
N ASN A 94 8.73 -9.28 5.94
CA ASN A 94 8.11 -9.42 4.64
C ASN A 94 8.36 -8.16 3.79
N ILE A 95 8.63 -8.35 2.51
CA ILE A 95 8.96 -7.28 1.57
C ILE A 95 7.87 -7.14 0.52
N SER A 96 7.41 -5.91 0.31
CA SER A 96 6.53 -5.50 -0.76
C SER A 96 7.28 -4.60 -1.74
N ILE A 97 7.01 -4.74 -3.04
CA ILE A 97 7.43 -3.81 -4.08
C ILE A 97 6.26 -2.93 -4.53
N ASP A 98 6.38 -1.60 -4.36
CA ASP A 98 5.42 -0.60 -4.89
C ASP A 98 5.85 -0.19 -6.30
N SER A 99 5.33 -0.88 -7.30
CA SER A 99 5.60 -0.61 -8.72
C SER A 99 4.45 -1.08 -9.60
N LYS A 100 4.31 -0.43 -10.78
CA LYS A 100 3.38 -0.78 -11.85
C LYS A 100 4.06 -1.36 -13.09
N LYS A 101 5.38 -1.52 -13.07
CA LYS A 101 6.20 -1.95 -14.22
C LYS A 101 6.58 -3.42 -14.09
N HIS A 102 6.16 -4.23 -15.04
CA HIS A 102 6.33 -5.68 -14.96
C HIS A 102 7.79 -6.14 -14.79
N ARG A 103 8.78 -5.46 -15.41
CA ARG A 103 10.20 -5.82 -15.29
C ARG A 103 10.77 -5.51 -13.90
N VAL A 104 10.36 -4.37 -13.30
CA VAL A 104 10.75 -4.02 -11.95
C VAL A 104 10.17 -5.02 -10.95
N ILE A 105 8.90 -5.39 -11.13
CA ILE A 105 8.18 -6.36 -10.29
C ILE A 105 8.86 -7.73 -10.38
N ASP A 106 9.14 -8.23 -11.60
CA ASP A 106 9.77 -9.54 -11.81
C ASP A 106 11.15 -9.63 -11.13
N GLU A 107 11.97 -8.58 -11.27
CA GLU A 107 13.28 -8.55 -10.63
C GLU A 107 13.19 -8.42 -9.11
N ALA A 108 12.28 -7.60 -8.59
CA ALA A 108 12.04 -7.47 -7.16
C ALA A 108 11.60 -8.79 -6.52
N ILE A 109 10.74 -9.57 -7.18
CA ILE A 109 10.32 -10.89 -6.71
C ILE A 109 11.51 -11.86 -6.65
N LYS A 110 12.36 -11.88 -7.69
CA LYS A 110 13.58 -12.71 -7.71
C LYS A 110 14.53 -12.34 -6.57
N CYS A 111 14.61 -11.07 -6.19
CA CYS A 111 15.40 -10.59 -5.07
C CYS A 111 14.75 -10.80 -3.70
N GLY A 112 13.50 -11.29 -3.65
CA GLY A 112 12.84 -11.74 -2.43
C GLY A 112 11.64 -10.93 -1.98
N ALA A 113 11.05 -10.09 -2.83
CA ALA A 113 9.74 -9.49 -2.57
C ALA A 113 8.65 -10.58 -2.59
N GLU A 114 7.77 -10.54 -1.61
CA GLU A 114 6.69 -11.53 -1.38
C GLU A 114 5.31 -10.92 -1.69
N ILE A 115 5.25 -9.60 -1.85
CA ILE A 115 4.04 -8.84 -2.18
C ILE A 115 4.36 -7.91 -3.34
N VAL A 116 3.43 -7.81 -4.28
CA VAL A 116 3.42 -6.80 -5.34
C VAL A 116 2.32 -5.79 -5.02
N ASN A 117 2.67 -4.53 -4.82
CA ASN A 117 1.74 -3.44 -4.59
C ASN A 117 1.58 -2.61 -5.87
N ASP A 118 0.54 -2.89 -6.65
CA ASP A 118 0.24 -2.20 -7.91
C ASP A 118 -0.97 -1.27 -7.76
N ILE A 119 -0.71 0.03 -7.78
CA ILE A 119 -1.74 1.06 -7.70
C ILE A 119 -2.33 1.44 -9.08
N SER A 120 -1.84 0.84 -10.17
CA SER A 120 -2.26 1.18 -11.54
C SER A 120 -3.49 0.42 -12.03
N MET A 121 -3.94 -0.59 -11.27
CA MET A 121 -5.04 -1.47 -11.63
C MET A 121 -4.73 -2.33 -12.87
N ILE A 122 -3.51 -2.87 -12.94
CA ILE A 122 -3.02 -3.65 -14.09
C ILE A 122 -3.06 -2.78 -15.38
N GLU A 123 -2.38 -1.62 -15.34
CA GLU A 123 -2.20 -0.79 -16.55
C GLU A 123 -1.26 -1.49 -17.54
N ASP A 124 -0.25 -2.23 -17.04
CA ASP A 124 0.64 -3.08 -17.80
C ASP A 124 0.21 -4.55 -17.70
N GLU A 125 -0.44 -5.07 -18.75
CA GLU A 125 -0.92 -6.47 -18.76
C GLU A 125 0.21 -7.52 -18.74
N ASN A 126 1.48 -7.17 -19.01
CA ASN A 126 2.59 -8.09 -18.85
C ASN A 126 2.80 -8.51 -17.39
N ILE A 127 2.29 -7.74 -16.42
CA ILE A 127 2.25 -8.09 -14.99
C ILE A 127 1.55 -9.45 -14.79
N LEU A 128 0.49 -9.75 -15.53
CA LEU A 128 -0.24 -11.02 -15.43
C LEU A 128 0.65 -12.23 -15.66
N LYS A 129 1.55 -12.14 -16.64
CA LYS A 129 2.52 -13.18 -16.93
C LYS A 129 3.56 -13.34 -15.81
N VAL A 130 4.00 -12.25 -15.22
CA VAL A 130 4.90 -12.28 -14.07
C VAL A 130 4.21 -12.95 -12.89
N LEU A 131 3.02 -12.50 -12.54
CA LEU A 131 2.26 -13.02 -11.40
C LEU A 131 1.93 -14.50 -11.52
N SER A 132 1.60 -15.00 -12.73
CA SER A 132 1.30 -16.41 -12.95
C SER A 132 2.51 -17.34 -12.79
N ASN A 133 3.74 -16.82 -12.84
CA ASN A 133 4.98 -17.57 -12.72
C ASN A 133 5.56 -17.56 -11.28
N HIS A 134 4.97 -16.80 -10.36
CA HIS A 134 5.51 -16.61 -9.02
C HIS A 134 4.46 -16.83 -7.94
N ASP A 135 4.86 -17.36 -6.79
CA ASP A 135 3.99 -17.54 -5.61
C ASP A 135 4.05 -16.29 -4.68
N VAL A 136 3.42 -15.20 -5.09
CA VAL A 136 3.41 -13.92 -4.38
C VAL A 136 2.01 -13.42 -4.13
N PHE A 137 1.83 -12.54 -3.15
CA PHE A 137 0.61 -11.76 -2.99
C PHE A 137 0.58 -10.58 -3.95
N TYR A 138 -0.61 -10.21 -4.41
CA TYR A 138 -0.82 -9.08 -5.30
C TYR A 138 -1.86 -8.12 -4.72
N VAL A 139 -1.46 -6.88 -4.50
CA VAL A 139 -2.36 -5.79 -4.12
C VAL A 139 -2.91 -5.15 -5.39
N LEU A 140 -4.19 -5.39 -5.62
CA LEU A 140 -4.96 -4.78 -6.70
C LEU A 140 -5.46 -3.41 -6.24
N GLY A 141 -4.74 -2.35 -6.59
CA GLY A 141 -5.09 -0.97 -6.28
C GLY A 141 -6.09 -0.40 -7.28
N HIS A 142 -7.26 0.07 -6.79
CA HIS A 142 -8.24 0.69 -7.66
C HIS A 142 -7.81 2.08 -8.12
N TYR A 143 -7.66 2.25 -9.43
CA TYR A 143 -7.36 3.50 -10.09
C TYR A 143 -8.24 3.71 -11.32
N ARG A 144 -8.74 4.93 -11.52
CA ARG A 144 -9.44 5.32 -12.75
C ARG A 144 -8.85 6.65 -13.26
N LYS A 145 -8.38 6.63 -14.50
CA LYS A 145 -7.77 7.80 -15.14
C LYS A 145 -8.86 8.68 -15.74
N ASN A 146 -8.94 9.93 -15.27
CA ASN A 146 -9.75 11.02 -15.87
C ASN A 146 -11.27 10.82 -15.99
N GLU A 147 -11.86 9.83 -15.34
CA GLU A 147 -13.31 9.61 -15.33
C GLU A 147 -13.88 9.89 -13.94
N ALA A 148 -14.80 10.85 -13.85
CA ALA A 148 -15.58 11.06 -12.64
C ALA A 148 -16.56 9.90 -12.44
N HIS A 149 -16.63 9.40 -11.20
CA HIS A 149 -17.63 8.40 -10.85
C HIS A 149 -19.01 9.05 -10.78
N GLN A 150 -19.99 8.46 -11.48
CA GLN A 150 -21.39 8.82 -11.35
C GLN A 150 -22.00 8.18 -10.11
N ASN A 151 -21.63 6.92 -9.87
CA ASN A 151 -22.06 6.13 -8.73
C ASN A 151 -20.86 5.39 -8.13
N LEU A 152 -20.14 6.08 -7.26
CA LEU A 152 -18.79 5.72 -6.81
C LEU A 152 -18.64 4.25 -6.36
N ILE A 153 -19.39 3.82 -5.35
CA ILE A 153 -19.17 2.49 -4.74
C ILE A 153 -19.50 1.35 -5.71
N PRO A 154 -20.67 1.33 -6.38
CA PRO A 154 -20.96 0.33 -7.39
C PRO A 154 -19.93 0.26 -8.52
N GLU A 155 -19.47 1.42 -9.02
CA GLU A 155 -18.47 1.46 -10.09
C GLU A 155 -17.12 0.90 -9.64
N VAL A 156 -16.66 1.24 -8.44
CA VAL A 156 -15.43 0.67 -7.85
C VAL A 156 -15.55 -0.86 -7.73
N LEU A 157 -16.68 -1.37 -7.28
CA LEU A 157 -16.90 -2.82 -7.18
C LEU A 157 -16.89 -3.50 -8.56
N ILE A 158 -17.51 -2.90 -9.57
CA ILE A 158 -17.52 -3.43 -10.94
C ILE A 158 -16.10 -3.46 -11.52
N ASP A 159 -15.34 -2.38 -11.36
CA ASP A 159 -13.99 -2.28 -11.88
C ASP A 159 -13.06 -3.31 -11.23
N ILE A 160 -13.11 -3.45 -9.90
CA ILE A 160 -12.36 -4.46 -9.16
C ILE A 160 -12.77 -5.87 -9.59
N SER A 161 -14.07 -6.16 -9.73
CA SER A 161 -14.55 -7.48 -10.18
C SER A 161 -13.94 -7.87 -11.51
N LYS A 162 -13.96 -6.98 -12.50
CA LYS A 162 -13.38 -7.24 -13.83
C LYS A 162 -11.89 -7.58 -13.75
N LYS A 163 -11.15 -6.91 -12.88
CA LYS A 163 -9.70 -7.15 -12.73
C LYS A 163 -9.40 -8.42 -11.93
N ILE A 164 -10.24 -8.78 -10.97
CA ILE A 164 -10.17 -10.10 -10.31
C ILE A 164 -10.39 -11.21 -11.34
N ASP A 165 -11.41 -11.09 -12.20
CA ASP A 165 -11.70 -12.08 -13.25
C ASP A 165 -10.53 -12.20 -14.24
N LEU A 166 -9.89 -11.08 -14.58
CA LEU A 166 -8.69 -11.05 -15.43
C LEU A 166 -7.51 -11.78 -14.77
N LEU A 167 -7.24 -11.53 -13.48
CA LEU A 167 -6.18 -12.21 -12.72
C LEU A 167 -6.43 -13.74 -12.67
N ILE A 168 -7.65 -14.15 -12.34
CA ILE A 168 -8.00 -15.59 -12.29
C ILE A 168 -7.88 -16.24 -13.66
N SER A 169 -8.33 -15.55 -14.73
CA SER A 169 -8.23 -16.04 -16.11
C SER A 169 -6.78 -16.21 -16.57
N SER A 170 -5.84 -15.42 -16.03
CA SER A 170 -4.40 -15.56 -16.29
C SER A 170 -3.73 -16.70 -15.51
N GLY A 171 -4.49 -17.40 -14.64
CA GLY A 171 -3.96 -18.48 -13.79
C GLY A 171 -3.48 -18.02 -12.42
N PHE A 172 -3.71 -16.75 -12.04
CA PHE A 172 -3.31 -16.26 -10.71
C PHE A 172 -4.25 -16.78 -9.62
N ASP A 173 -3.69 -17.18 -8.47
CA ASP A 173 -4.46 -17.71 -7.35
C ASP A 173 -5.26 -16.58 -6.67
N ARG A 174 -6.60 -16.72 -6.69
CA ARG A 174 -7.51 -15.78 -6.06
C ARG A 174 -7.19 -15.54 -4.59
N SER A 175 -6.71 -16.52 -3.85
CA SER A 175 -6.37 -16.41 -2.42
C SER A 175 -5.19 -15.50 -2.14
N LYS A 176 -4.39 -15.17 -3.15
CA LYS A 176 -3.25 -14.26 -3.09
C LYS A 176 -3.59 -12.80 -3.44
N ILE A 177 -4.86 -12.51 -3.78
CA ILE A 177 -5.30 -11.15 -4.09
C ILE A 177 -5.61 -10.39 -2.80
N ILE A 178 -5.08 -9.17 -2.70
CA ILE A 178 -5.39 -8.17 -1.67
C ILE A 178 -6.01 -6.98 -2.39
N LEU A 179 -7.08 -6.41 -1.87
CA LEU A 179 -7.75 -5.27 -2.48
C LEU A 179 -7.29 -3.96 -1.84
N ASP A 180 -6.93 -2.95 -2.64
CA ASP A 180 -6.80 -1.56 -2.18
C ASP A 180 -7.86 -0.70 -2.87
N PRO A 181 -8.77 -0.05 -2.15
CA PRO A 181 -9.79 0.83 -2.74
C PRO A 181 -9.21 2.08 -3.42
N GLY A 182 -7.90 2.30 -3.35
CA GLY A 182 -7.20 3.38 -4.04
C GLY A 182 -7.56 4.78 -3.51
N ILE A 183 -7.61 4.96 -2.20
CA ILE A 183 -7.88 6.26 -1.58
C ILE A 183 -6.87 7.30 -2.08
N GLY A 184 -7.37 8.42 -2.63
CA GLY A 184 -6.54 9.50 -3.17
C GLY A 184 -5.96 9.25 -4.57
N PHE A 185 -6.13 8.07 -5.16
CA PHE A 185 -5.69 7.75 -6.52
C PHE A 185 -6.83 7.96 -7.52
N GLY A 186 -6.72 8.99 -8.37
CA GLY A 186 -7.76 9.36 -9.33
C GLY A 186 -9.10 9.75 -8.71
N LYS A 187 -9.12 10.12 -7.43
CA LYS A 187 -10.31 10.40 -6.63
C LYS A 187 -10.25 11.77 -5.97
N THR A 188 -11.39 12.45 -5.92
CA THR A 188 -11.55 13.68 -5.16
C THR A 188 -11.46 13.43 -3.66
N PRO A 189 -11.24 14.47 -2.81
CA PRO A 189 -11.30 14.34 -1.36
C PRO A 189 -12.63 13.75 -0.87
N LYS A 190 -13.75 14.15 -1.47
CA LYS A 190 -15.08 13.61 -1.15
C LYS A 190 -15.17 12.11 -1.46
N GLU A 191 -14.77 11.69 -2.67
CA GLU A 191 -14.77 10.27 -3.05
C GLU A 191 -13.84 9.44 -2.16
N SER A 192 -12.66 9.98 -1.82
CA SER A 192 -11.71 9.33 -0.90
C SER A 192 -12.33 9.07 0.47
N LYS A 193 -13.04 10.06 1.02
CA LYS A 193 -13.81 9.91 2.27
C LYS A 193 -14.93 8.89 2.13
N ASP A 194 -15.70 8.98 1.05
CA ASP A 194 -16.86 8.09 0.83
C ASP A 194 -16.43 6.63 0.63
N ILE A 195 -15.29 6.36 -0.04
CA ILE A 195 -14.70 5.03 -0.14
C ILE A 195 -14.23 4.53 1.22
N LEU A 196 -13.49 5.35 1.97
CA LEU A 196 -13.03 4.98 3.31
C LEU A 196 -14.21 4.58 4.20
N ALA A 197 -15.31 5.32 4.13
CA ALA A 197 -16.52 5.06 4.90
C ALA A 197 -17.23 3.74 4.50
N ASN A 198 -16.90 3.17 3.36
CA ASN A 198 -17.55 1.97 2.79
C ASN A 198 -16.59 0.78 2.58
N ILE A 199 -15.45 0.73 3.29
CA ILE A 199 -14.46 -0.38 3.17
C ILE A 199 -15.12 -1.73 3.47
N GLU A 200 -16.02 -1.80 4.43
CA GLU A 200 -16.73 -3.04 4.80
C GLU A 200 -17.50 -3.63 3.62
N ILE A 201 -18.09 -2.79 2.76
CA ILE A 201 -18.80 -3.23 1.55
C ILE A 201 -17.83 -3.95 0.62
N LEU A 202 -16.65 -3.38 0.39
CA LEU A 202 -15.61 -3.98 -0.45
C LEU A 202 -15.22 -5.38 0.08
N LYS A 203 -14.92 -5.46 1.37
CA LYS A 203 -14.55 -6.72 2.02
C LYS A 203 -15.64 -7.77 1.91
N LYS A 204 -16.89 -7.42 2.18
CA LYS A 204 -18.03 -8.34 2.12
C LYS A 204 -18.35 -8.80 0.69
N SER A 205 -18.19 -7.90 -0.31
CA SER A 205 -18.49 -8.21 -1.71
C SER A 205 -17.54 -9.26 -2.29
N PHE A 206 -16.28 -9.23 -1.92
CA PHE A 206 -15.27 -10.10 -2.53
C PHE A 206 -14.74 -11.20 -1.60
N ASN A 207 -14.93 -11.07 -0.30
CA ASN A 207 -14.34 -11.96 0.72
C ASN A 207 -12.82 -12.13 0.53
N LEU A 208 -12.12 -11.00 0.30
CA LEU A 208 -10.68 -10.90 0.13
C LEU A 208 -10.10 -9.94 1.18
N PRO A 209 -8.80 -10.07 1.52
CA PRO A 209 -8.12 -9.09 2.36
C PRO A 209 -8.18 -7.70 1.75
N VAL A 210 -8.28 -6.67 2.61
CA VAL A 210 -8.30 -5.26 2.19
C VAL A 210 -7.12 -4.53 2.82
N MET A 211 -6.33 -3.87 1.98
CA MET A 211 -5.32 -2.90 2.36
C MET A 211 -5.89 -1.49 2.29
N VAL A 212 -5.49 -0.63 3.22
CA VAL A 212 -5.87 0.79 3.22
C VAL A 212 -4.63 1.66 3.37
N GLY A 213 -4.39 2.48 2.36
CA GLY A 213 -3.34 3.50 2.34
C GLY A 213 -3.92 4.92 2.46
N SER A 214 -4.29 5.36 3.66
CA SER A 214 -4.85 6.70 3.90
C SER A 214 -3.84 7.70 4.47
N SER A 215 -2.65 7.22 4.86
CA SER A 215 -1.64 8.00 5.58
C SER A 215 -1.23 9.28 4.86
N ARG A 216 -1.35 10.42 5.55
CA ARG A 216 -1.01 11.77 5.11
C ARG A 216 -1.71 12.24 3.82
N LYS A 217 -2.72 11.51 3.32
CA LYS A 217 -3.41 11.80 2.05
C LYS A 217 -4.11 13.17 2.06
N SER A 218 -4.28 13.75 0.86
CA SER A 218 -4.80 15.12 0.66
C SER A 218 -6.19 15.35 1.25
N PHE A 219 -7.06 14.33 1.20
CA PHE A 219 -8.41 14.43 1.75
C PHE A 219 -8.40 14.74 3.28
N ILE A 220 -7.42 14.21 4.03
CA ILE A 220 -7.26 14.53 5.45
C ILE A 220 -7.00 16.04 5.60
N GLY A 221 -6.09 16.58 4.78
CA GLY A 221 -5.80 18.02 4.80
C GLY A 221 -7.02 18.87 4.44
N GLU A 222 -7.81 18.45 3.46
CA GLU A 222 -9.03 19.12 3.04
C GLU A 222 -10.05 19.28 4.19
N TYR A 223 -10.27 18.21 4.97
CA TYR A 223 -11.25 18.22 6.06
C TYR A 223 -10.70 18.77 7.39
N THR A 224 -9.38 18.80 7.59
CA THR A 224 -8.76 19.22 8.85
C THR A 224 -8.07 20.57 8.76
N GLY A 225 -7.85 21.11 7.55
CA GLY A 225 -7.04 22.32 7.31
C GLY A 225 -5.55 22.11 7.55
N LYS A 226 -5.06 20.86 7.70
CA LYS A 226 -3.70 20.54 8.10
C LYS A 226 -2.75 20.32 6.91
N LYS A 227 -1.51 20.82 7.04
CA LYS A 227 -0.40 20.49 6.12
C LYS A 227 0.01 19.05 6.26
N ILE A 228 0.79 18.50 5.29
CA ILE A 228 1.16 17.08 5.23
C ILE A 228 1.79 16.60 6.54
N GLU A 229 2.72 17.35 7.11
CA GLU A 229 3.48 17.01 8.30
C GLU A 229 2.61 16.97 9.57
N GLU A 230 1.47 17.67 9.54
CA GLU A 230 0.55 17.79 10.68
C GLU A 230 -0.61 16.78 10.63
N ARG A 231 -0.66 15.86 9.62
CA ARG A 231 -1.81 14.96 9.40
C ARG A 231 -1.78 13.68 10.22
N VAL A 232 -0.86 13.52 11.17
CA VAL A 232 -0.73 12.29 11.96
C VAL A 232 -2.02 11.92 12.72
N PHE A 233 -2.68 12.87 13.37
CA PHE A 233 -3.94 12.60 14.08
C PHE A 233 -5.12 12.28 13.13
N GLY A 234 -5.18 12.96 11.97
CA GLY A 234 -6.14 12.63 10.92
C GLY A 234 -5.88 11.24 10.36
N THR A 235 -4.61 10.86 10.15
CA THR A 235 -4.21 9.50 9.77
C THR A 235 -4.64 8.49 10.83
N ALA A 236 -4.38 8.76 12.12
CA ALA A 236 -4.79 7.90 13.23
C ALA A 236 -6.31 7.63 13.23
N SER A 237 -7.12 8.69 13.03
CA SER A 237 -8.58 8.54 12.93
C SER A 237 -9.00 7.65 11.77
N THR A 238 -8.35 7.77 10.60
CA THR A 238 -8.64 6.91 9.45
C THR A 238 -8.17 5.46 9.67
N VAL A 239 -7.09 5.26 10.40
CA VAL A 239 -6.57 3.93 10.80
C VAL A 239 -7.55 3.23 11.72
N VAL A 240 -8.01 3.89 12.80
CA VAL A 240 -9.04 3.35 13.70
C VAL A 240 -10.28 2.94 12.92
N PHE A 241 -10.79 3.84 12.09
CA PHE A 241 -11.98 3.57 11.28
C PHE A 241 -11.78 2.39 10.34
N SER A 242 -10.62 2.28 9.69
CA SER A 242 -10.29 1.18 8.79
C SER A 242 -10.27 -0.18 9.51
N ILE A 243 -9.65 -0.25 10.70
CA ILE A 243 -9.59 -1.47 11.51
C ILE A 243 -11.00 -1.92 11.91
N LEU A 244 -11.84 -1.00 12.37
CA LEU A 244 -13.20 -1.31 12.80
C LEU A 244 -14.06 -1.79 11.63
N ASN A 245 -13.80 -1.32 10.41
CA ASN A 245 -14.49 -1.74 9.18
C ASN A 245 -13.78 -2.87 8.43
N GLY A 246 -12.82 -3.54 9.07
CA GLY A 246 -12.29 -4.83 8.62
C GLY A 246 -11.10 -4.76 7.68
N ALA A 247 -10.35 -3.66 7.62
CA ALA A 247 -9.06 -3.63 6.94
C ALA A 247 -8.10 -4.68 7.52
N ASN A 248 -7.32 -5.31 6.66
CA ASN A 248 -6.34 -6.34 7.01
C ASN A 248 -4.92 -5.81 6.99
N ILE A 249 -4.64 -4.78 6.18
CA ILE A 249 -3.33 -4.13 6.08
C ILE A 249 -3.52 -2.62 6.09
N LEU A 250 -2.68 -1.92 6.83
CA LEU A 250 -2.61 -0.46 6.88
C LEU A 250 -1.24 -0.01 6.36
N ARG A 251 -1.23 0.67 5.22
CA ARG A 251 -0.01 1.22 4.62
C ARG A 251 0.21 2.64 5.15
N VAL A 252 1.30 2.86 5.89
CA VAL A 252 1.51 4.08 6.67
C VAL A 252 2.95 4.59 6.62
N HIS A 253 3.11 5.93 6.73
CA HIS A 253 4.41 6.59 6.91
C HIS A 253 4.80 6.63 8.41
N ASP A 254 3.86 7.03 9.27
CA ASP A 254 4.06 7.25 10.70
C ASP A 254 3.83 5.92 11.46
N TYR A 255 4.64 4.90 11.14
CA TYR A 255 4.40 3.53 11.64
C TYR A 255 4.47 3.45 13.18
N LYS A 256 5.34 4.22 13.85
CA LYS A 256 5.50 4.21 15.31
C LYS A 256 4.19 4.56 16.00
N GLU A 257 3.60 5.69 15.60
CA GLU A 257 2.32 6.15 16.13
C GLU A 257 1.17 5.24 15.73
N MET A 258 1.16 4.75 14.48
CA MET A 258 0.06 3.93 13.98
C MET A 258 0.04 2.52 14.57
N ILE A 259 1.18 2.00 15.01
CA ILE A 259 1.24 0.73 15.75
C ILE A 259 0.56 0.83 17.11
N ASP A 260 0.75 1.92 17.85
CA ASP A 260 0.07 2.14 19.12
C ASP A 260 -1.44 2.32 18.91
N VAL A 261 -1.83 3.09 17.87
CA VAL A 261 -3.23 3.24 17.46
C VAL A 261 -3.85 1.88 17.12
N LYS A 262 -3.17 1.05 16.33
CA LYS A 262 -3.59 -0.32 15.98
C LYS A 262 -3.80 -1.17 17.23
N LYS A 263 -2.80 -1.22 18.13
CA LYS A 263 -2.85 -2.03 19.36
C LYS A 263 -4.05 -1.65 20.22
N MET A 264 -4.23 -0.34 20.47
CA MET A 264 -5.34 0.13 21.30
C MET A 264 -6.69 -0.10 20.65
N THR A 265 -6.79 0.11 19.33
CA THR A 265 -8.03 -0.16 18.57
C THR A 265 -8.41 -1.64 18.65
N GLN A 266 -7.44 -2.57 18.53
CA GLN A 266 -7.70 -4.01 18.60
C GLN A 266 -8.20 -4.41 19.99
N VAL A 267 -7.57 -3.93 21.06
CA VAL A 267 -8.00 -4.19 22.44
C VAL A 267 -9.45 -3.73 22.67
N LEU A 268 -9.80 -2.52 22.21
CA LEU A 268 -11.17 -2.00 22.33
C LEU A 268 -12.17 -2.80 21.50
N LYS A 269 -11.79 -3.20 20.29
CA LYS A 269 -12.62 -4.01 19.41
C LYS A 269 -12.92 -5.38 20.04
N ASP A 270 -11.90 -6.06 20.54
CA ASP A 270 -12.06 -7.39 21.16
C ASP A 270 -12.95 -7.32 22.41
N SER A 271 -12.83 -6.25 23.20
CA SER A 271 -13.67 -6.03 24.38
C SER A 271 -15.13 -5.75 24.02
N ALA A 272 -15.40 -5.04 22.93
CA ALA A 272 -16.77 -4.68 22.50
C ALA A 272 -17.56 -5.89 21.98
N TYR A 273 -16.90 -6.90 21.45
CA TYR A 273 -17.54 -8.12 20.91
C TYR A 273 -17.51 -9.32 21.90
N SER A 274 -17.03 -9.11 23.12
CA SER A 274 -17.00 -10.14 24.18
C SER A 274 -18.28 -10.15 25.05
N LEU A 275 -19.28 -9.33 24.71
CA LEU A 275 -20.59 -9.25 25.34
C LEU A 275 -21.64 -9.94 24.46
#